data_cc2c859c9c51612596b9cd8057cefe87
#
_entry.id   cc2c859c9c51612596b9cd8057cefe87
#
_cell.length_a   1.000
_cell.length_b   1.000
_cell.length_c   1.000
_cell.angle_alpha   90.00
_cell.angle_beta   90.00
_cell.angle_gamma   90.00
#
_symmetry.space_group_name_H-M   'P 1'
#
loop_
_entity.id
_entity.type
_entity.pdbx_description
1 polymer ?
#
loop_
_entity_poly.entity_id
_entity_poly.type
_entity_poly.pdbx_seq_one_letter_code
_entity_poly.pdbx_strand_id
1 'polypeptide(L)'
;MIRIDCFVKSECDACKIAVKSITNAVNEASCDITLNIRKISEVATSIKKFPTTIIYKETLSHELKELARLEGSFPSEYIEDIINKLEKE
;
A
#
# COMPACT_ATOMS: atom_id res chain seq x y z
N MET A 1 5.56 0.36 -13.48
CA MET A 1 5.96 0.59 -12.07
C MET A 1 4.74 0.56 -11.15
N ILE A 2 4.91 0.02 -9.98
CA ILE A 2 3.85 -0.05 -8.98
C ILE A 2 4.22 0.89 -7.84
N ARG A 3 3.23 1.63 -7.34
CA ARG A 3 3.40 2.48 -6.16
C ARG A 3 2.41 2.07 -5.09
N ILE A 4 2.87 1.97 -3.86
CA ILE A 4 2.04 1.64 -2.72
C ILE A 4 2.19 2.74 -1.67
N ASP A 5 1.07 3.36 -1.30
CA ASP A 5 1.02 4.35 -0.23
C ASP A 5 0.25 3.76 0.94
N CYS A 6 0.87 3.74 2.11
CA CYS A 6 0.23 3.26 3.33
C CYS A 6 0.08 4.43 4.30
N PHE A 7 -1.15 4.76 4.63
CA PHE A 7 -1.47 5.87 5.52
C PHE A 7 -1.67 5.33 6.94
N VAL A 8 -0.88 5.80 7.86
CA VAL A 8 -0.85 5.34 9.23
C VAL A 8 -1.02 6.50 10.21
N LYS A 9 -1.34 6.18 11.46
CA LYS A 9 -1.41 7.17 12.52
C LYS A 9 -0.58 6.72 13.73
N SER A 10 -0.42 7.61 14.70
CA SER A 10 0.27 7.29 15.95
C SER A 10 -0.50 6.27 16.77
N GLU A 11 0.21 5.44 17.53
CA GLU A 11 -0.37 4.49 18.48
C GLU A 11 -1.40 3.55 17.84
N CYS A 12 -1.05 3.00 16.68
CA CYS A 12 -1.95 2.14 15.92
C CYS A 12 -1.27 0.78 15.69
N ASP A 13 -1.69 -0.22 16.44
CA ASP A 13 -1.12 -1.58 16.32
C ASP A 13 -1.42 -2.20 14.96
N ALA A 14 -2.63 -1.99 14.44
CA ALA A 14 -3.00 -2.49 13.11
C ALA A 14 -2.13 -1.84 12.03
N CYS A 15 -1.74 -0.57 12.21
CA CYS A 15 -0.84 0.10 11.29
C CYS A 15 0.54 -0.56 11.27
N LYS A 16 1.05 -0.94 12.42
CA LYS A 16 2.35 -1.63 12.53
C LYS A 16 2.31 -2.97 11.79
N ILE A 17 1.22 -3.71 11.94
CA ILE A 17 1.03 -5.00 11.27
C ILE A 17 0.97 -4.79 9.74
N ALA A 18 0.21 -3.80 9.30
CA ALA A 18 0.08 -3.50 7.87
C ALA A 18 1.41 -3.10 7.25
N VAL A 19 2.18 -2.23 7.90
CA VAL A 19 3.49 -1.80 7.43
C VAL A 19 4.43 -3.00 7.28
N LYS A 20 4.43 -3.89 8.26
CA LYS A 20 5.27 -5.09 8.21
C LYS A 20 4.87 -6.00 7.06
N SER A 21 3.57 -6.24 6.88
CA SER A 21 3.05 -7.08 5.79
C SER A 21 3.41 -6.52 4.42
N ILE A 22 3.25 -5.21 4.23
CA ILE A 22 3.57 -4.54 2.98
C ILE A 22 5.07 -4.59 2.71
N THR A 23 5.89 -4.30 3.72
CA THR A 23 7.35 -4.32 3.59
C THR A 23 7.83 -5.70 3.17
N ASN A 24 7.30 -6.75 3.80
CA ASN A 24 7.65 -8.13 3.43
C ASN A 24 7.27 -8.43 1.98
N ALA A 25 6.07 -8.04 1.56
CA ALA A 25 5.60 -8.28 0.20
C ALA A 25 6.45 -7.54 -0.83
N VAL A 26 6.83 -6.30 -0.55
CA VAL A 26 7.69 -5.51 -1.44
C VAL A 26 9.07 -6.14 -1.55
N ASN A 27 9.63 -6.62 -0.44
CA ASN A 27 10.95 -7.26 -0.44
C ASN A 27 10.96 -8.57 -1.24
N GLU A 28 9.85 -9.29 -1.27
CA GLU A 28 9.71 -10.53 -2.02
C GLU A 28 9.36 -10.32 -3.50
N ALA A 29 8.95 -9.11 -3.87
CA ALA A 29 8.54 -8.83 -5.23
C ALA A 29 9.73 -8.78 -6.18
N SER A 30 9.51 -9.22 -7.42
CA SER A 30 10.53 -9.21 -8.48
C SER A 30 10.48 -7.97 -9.36
N CYS A 31 9.54 -7.06 -9.11
CA CYS A 31 9.38 -5.82 -9.89
C CYS A 31 9.72 -4.60 -9.06
N ASP A 32 9.84 -3.46 -9.74
CA ASP A 32 10.11 -2.19 -9.08
C ASP A 32 8.84 -1.67 -8.42
N ILE A 33 8.92 -1.47 -7.10
CA ILE A 33 7.81 -0.96 -6.32
C ILE A 33 8.31 0.22 -5.50
N THR A 34 7.58 1.34 -5.57
CA THR A 34 7.82 2.49 -4.71
C THR A 34 6.87 2.39 -3.52
N LEU A 35 7.43 2.29 -2.32
CA LEU A 35 6.64 2.18 -1.10
C LEU A 35 6.77 3.49 -0.31
N ASN A 36 5.64 4.10 0.01
CA ASN A 36 5.56 5.30 0.84
C ASN A 36 4.73 5.01 2.07
N ILE A 37 5.33 5.16 3.24
CA ILE A 37 4.60 5.07 4.51
C ILE A 37 4.36 6.51 4.97
N ARG A 38 3.09 6.91 5.05
CA ARG A 38 2.72 8.29 5.39
C ARG A 38 1.99 8.31 6.73
N LYS A 39 2.58 9.01 7.69
CA LYS A 39 1.96 9.22 9.00
C LYS A 39 1.21 10.55 8.93
N ILE A 40 -0.10 10.51 9.12
CA ILE A 40 -0.93 11.70 8.98
C ILE A 40 -1.82 11.90 10.18
N SER A 41 -2.26 13.16 10.35
CA SER A 41 -3.24 13.51 11.38
C SER A 41 -4.65 13.14 10.90
N GLU A 42 -5.43 12.55 11.78
CA GLU A 42 -6.79 12.14 11.50
C GLU A 42 -7.68 13.31 11.03
N VAL A 43 -7.39 14.53 11.49
CA VAL A 43 -8.23 15.69 11.18
C VAL A 43 -7.89 16.34 9.86
N ALA A 44 -6.78 16.01 9.24
CA ALA A 44 -6.27 16.69 8.05
C ALA A 44 -6.46 15.91 6.76
N THR A 45 -7.27 14.85 6.76
CA THR A 45 -7.32 13.94 5.62
C THR A 45 -8.73 13.41 5.37
N SER A 46 -8.94 12.96 4.12
CA SER A 46 -10.13 12.21 3.74
C SER A 46 -10.04 10.74 4.15
N ILE A 47 -8.89 10.29 4.65
CA ILE A 47 -8.72 8.92 5.15
C ILE A 47 -9.41 8.80 6.50
N LYS A 48 -10.40 7.95 6.58
CA LYS A 48 -11.22 7.80 7.79
C LYS A 48 -10.88 6.56 8.61
N LYS A 49 -10.18 5.61 8.02
CA LYS A 49 -9.76 4.38 8.69
C LYS A 49 -8.27 4.22 8.57
N PHE A 50 -7.65 3.71 9.63
CA PHE A 50 -6.21 3.46 9.65
C PHE A 50 -5.95 2.00 10.04
N PRO A 51 -5.02 1.31 9.41
CA PRO A 51 -4.29 1.80 8.24
C PRO A 51 -5.13 1.75 6.96
N THR A 52 -4.81 2.61 6.00
CA THR A 52 -5.37 2.54 4.64
C THR A 52 -4.20 2.42 3.68
N THR A 53 -4.24 1.41 2.82
CA THR A 53 -3.21 1.16 1.83
C THR A 53 -3.79 1.33 0.44
N ILE A 54 -3.16 2.17 -0.37
CA ILE A 54 -3.60 2.39 -1.76
C ILE A 54 -2.51 1.90 -2.69
N ILE A 55 -2.89 1.07 -3.64
CA ILE A 55 -1.97 0.51 -4.63
C ILE A 55 -2.26 1.15 -5.98
N TYR A 56 -1.21 1.72 -6.57
CA TYR A 56 -1.30 2.40 -7.87
C TYR A 56 -0.44 1.70 -8.89
N LYS A 57 -0.84 1.81 -10.14
CA LYS A 57 -0.01 1.45 -11.28
C LYS A 57 0.32 2.70 -12.06
N GLU A 58 1.60 2.93 -12.34
CA GLU A 58 2.04 4.04 -13.17
C GLU A 58 1.88 3.65 -14.64
N THR A 59 1.19 4.48 -15.40
CA THR A 59 0.98 4.26 -16.84
C THR A 59 2.17 4.77 -17.64
N LEU A 60 2.19 4.47 -18.93
CA LEU A 60 3.24 4.94 -19.83
C LEU A 60 3.29 6.47 -19.94
N SER A 61 2.18 7.15 -19.66
CA SER A 61 2.10 8.62 -19.63
C SER A 61 2.45 9.20 -18.27
N HIS A 62 2.98 8.38 -17.35
CA HIS A 62 3.37 8.75 -15.98
C HIS A 62 2.20 9.16 -15.10
N GLU A 63 0.99 8.72 -15.44
CA GLU A 63 -0.17 8.89 -14.59
C GLU A 63 -0.28 7.73 -13.59
N LEU A 64 -0.72 8.03 -12.37
CA LEU A 64 -0.98 7.00 -11.37
C LEU A 64 -2.44 6.61 -11.41
N LYS A 65 -2.70 5.33 -11.62
CA LYS A 65 -4.04 4.79 -11.60
C LYS A 65 -4.22 3.98 -10.33
N GLU A 66 -5.18 4.35 -9.51
CA GLU A 66 -5.51 3.60 -8.30
C GLU A 66 -6.16 2.28 -8.70
N LEU A 67 -5.58 1.17 -8.24
CA LEU A 67 -6.07 -0.17 -8.59
C LEU A 67 -6.71 -0.88 -7.41
N ALA A 68 -6.28 -0.58 -6.20
CA ALA A 68 -6.82 -1.20 -5.00
C ALA A 68 -6.69 -0.28 -3.81
N ARG A 69 -7.65 -0.36 -2.91
CA ARG A 69 -7.64 0.36 -1.65
C ARG A 69 -8.00 -0.63 -0.55
N LEU A 70 -7.11 -0.81 0.41
CA LEU A 70 -7.27 -1.76 1.49
C LEU A 70 -7.35 -1.03 2.82
N GLU A 71 -8.39 -1.31 3.58
CA GLU A 71 -8.56 -0.73 4.91
C GLU A 71 -8.29 -1.80 5.96
N GLY A 72 -7.49 -1.45 6.97
CA GLY A 72 -7.12 -2.37 8.04
C GLY A 72 -5.85 -3.16 7.74
N SER A 73 -5.51 -4.08 8.63
CA SER A 73 -4.35 -4.95 8.46
C SER A 73 -4.70 -6.18 7.63
N PHE A 74 -3.68 -6.77 7.02
CA PHE A 74 -3.83 -7.94 6.14
C PHE A 74 -2.50 -8.70 6.11
N PRO A 75 -2.53 -10.01 5.74
CA PRO A 75 -1.29 -10.77 5.63
C PRO A 75 -0.50 -10.42 4.37
N SER A 76 0.81 -10.67 4.40
CA SER A 76 1.71 -10.38 3.27
C SER A 76 1.25 -11.03 1.97
N GLU A 77 0.74 -12.24 2.05
CA GLU A 77 0.29 -13.02 0.88
C GLU A 77 -0.80 -12.29 0.09
N TYR A 78 -1.63 -11.52 0.77
CA TYR A 78 -2.69 -10.75 0.12
C TYR A 78 -2.11 -9.70 -0.82
N ILE A 79 -1.10 -8.97 -0.34
CA ILE A 79 -0.40 -7.95 -1.14
C ILE A 79 0.41 -8.63 -2.24
N GLU A 80 1.08 -9.74 -1.95
CA GLU A 80 1.86 -10.48 -2.95
C GLU A 80 0.97 -10.92 -4.12
N ASP A 81 -0.23 -11.40 -3.84
CA ASP A 81 -1.17 -11.79 -4.88
C ASP A 81 -1.59 -10.60 -5.77
N ILE A 82 -1.84 -9.44 -5.16
CA ILE A 82 -2.19 -8.23 -5.92
C ILE A 82 -1.02 -7.81 -6.80
N ILE A 83 0.19 -7.78 -6.26
CA ILE A 83 1.39 -7.42 -7.02
C ILE A 83 1.60 -8.37 -8.20
N ASN A 84 1.46 -9.68 -7.97
CA ASN A 84 1.62 -10.67 -9.02
C ASN A 84 0.61 -10.49 -10.15
N LYS A 85 -0.63 -10.16 -9.81
CA LYS A 85 -1.65 -9.88 -10.83
C LYS A 85 -1.32 -8.65 -11.65
N LEU A 86 -0.76 -7.62 -11.01
CA LEU A 86 -0.40 -6.37 -11.69
C LEU A 86 0.80 -6.56 -12.61
N GLU A 87 1.74 -7.41 -12.24
CA GLU A 87 2.90 -7.72 -13.09
C GLU A 87 2.52 -8.42 -14.39
N LYS A 88 1.41 -9.16 -14.37
CA LYS A 88 0.95 -9.91 -15.54
C LYS A 88 0.14 -9.08 -16.53
N GLU A 89 -0.22 -7.89 -16.15
CA GLU A 89 -0.97 -6.98 -17.05
C GLU A 89 -0.01 -6.14 -17.95
#